data_36e1a2d6f5a958c3f5bdf143c11a1f1b
#
_entry.id   36e1a2d6f5a958c3f5bdf143c11a1f1b
#
_cell.length_a   1.000
_cell.length_b   1.000
_cell.length_c   1.000
_cell.angle_alpha   90.00
_cell.angle_beta   90.00
_cell.angle_gamma   90.00
#
_symmetry.space_group_name_H-M   'P 1'
#
loop_
_entity.id
_entity.type
_entity.pdbx_description
1 polymer ?
#
loop_
_entity_poly.entity_id
_entity_poly.type
_entity_poly.pdbx_seq_one_letter_code
_entity_poly.pdbx_strand_id
1 'polypeptide(L)'
;MELKAGVGRANAFEVLGLTMDADQAQVHAAYRSRVKHCHPGQFQEKEQQEQAQEQLIRLNLAYEEAMRMTARRQIGMNSVSCEEAKRLAKRLYDQGRCENALRQLLRAENRDADWYYLQGSILMKLQQYASAHQSYREAVRQEPENLSYRRGAFEAAKAVQKHARPVQRAVDAVGKLFRPRAK
;
A
#
# COMPACT_ATOMS: atom_id res chain seq x y z
N MET A 1 -11.65 -16.61 28.16
CA MET A 1 -11.54 -15.50 29.11
C MET A 1 -11.02 -14.29 28.40
N GLU A 2 -11.81 -13.24 28.37
CA GLU A 2 -11.70 -12.10 27.48
C GLU A 2 -10.61 -11.13 27.90
N LEU A 3 -9.55 -11.00 27.08
CA LEU A 3 -8.65 -9.85 27.07
C LEU A 3 -8.66 -9.20 25.67
N LYS A 4 -9.86 -8.88 25.20
CA LYS A 4 -10.10 -8.02 24.04
C LYS A 4 -10.80 -6.74 24.48
N ALA A 5 -10.21 -6.00 25.43
CA ALA A 5 -10.60 -4.63 25.66
C ALA A 5 -9.62 -3.76 24.89
N GLY A 6 -10.08 -3.17 23.79
CA GLY A 6 -9.30 -2.30 22.93
C GLY A 6 -8.65 -1.19 23.74
N VAL A 7 -7.34 -1.09 23.64
CA VAL A 7 -6.60 0.12 24.00
C VAL A 7 -7.14 1.21 23.06
N GLY A 8 -8.00 2.09 23.59
CA GLY A 8 -8.60 3.17 22.82
C GLY A 8 -7.51 4.01 22.16
N ARG A 9 -7.79 4.57 20.97
CA ARG A 9 -6.83 5.32 20.15
C ARG A 9 -6.07 6.43 20.91
N ALA A 10 -6.65 7.03 21.94
CA ALA A 10 -6.00 8.00 22.83
C ALA A 10 -4.96 7.35 23.77
N ASN A 11 -5.10 6.08 24.09
CA ASN A 11 -4.32 5.42 25.13
C ASN A 11 -2.92 4.93 24.67
N ALA A 12 -2.70 4.72 23.36
CA ALA A 12 -1.43 4.20 22.86
C ALA A 12 -0.27 5.20 23.00
N PHE A 13 -0.51 6.45 22.68
CA PHE A 13 0.50 7.52 22.86
C PHE A 13 0.72 7.87 24.34
N GLU A 14 -0.32 7.84 25.16
CA GLU A 14 -0.23 8.06 26.59
C GLU A 14 0.60 6.97 27.28
N VAL A 15 0.41 5.70 26.91
CA VAL A 15 1.22 4.57 27.42
C VAL A 15 2.71 4.78 27.09
N LEU A 16 3.02 5.40 25.96
CA LEU A 16 4.37 5.75 25.56
C LEU A 16 4.84 7.10 26.16
N GLY A 17 3.97 7.84 26.87
CA GLY A 17 4.25 9.18 27.39
C GLY A 17 4.45 10.23 26.30
N LEU A 18 3.73 10.08 25.20
CA LEU A 18 3.80 10.96 24.04
C LEU A 18 2.44 11.63 23.80
N THR A 19 2.50 12.75 23.11
CA THR A 19 1.32 13.41 22.55
C THR A 19 0.88 12.77 21.23
N MET A 20 -0.38 12.99 20.83
CA MET A 20 -0.94 12.34 19.64
C MET A 20 -0.29 12.79 18.33
N ASP A 21 0.44 13.89 18.31
CA ASP A 21 1.16 14.46 17.17
C ASP A 21 2.60 13.95 17.02
N ALA A 22 3.08 13.11 17.96
CA ALA A 22 4.40 12.51 17.90
C ALA A 22 4.66 11.79 16.57
N ASP A 23 5.87 11.94 16.06
CA ASP A 23 6.34 11.27 14.85
C ASP A 23 6.87 9.85 15.12
N GLN A 24 7.19 9.10 14.05
CA GLN A 24 7.71 7.74 14.18
C GLN A 24 9.03 7.67 14.95
N ALA A 25 9.91 8.66 14.80
CA ALA A 25 11.20 8.67 15.49
C ALA A 25 11.01 8.84 17.01
N GLN A 26 10.07 9.71 17.39
CA GLN A 26 9.68 9.92 18.80
C GLN A 26 9.04 8.67 19.39
N VAL A 27 8.15 8.00 18.65
CA VAL A 27 7.54 6.72 19.08
C VAL A 27 8.61 5.64 19.30
N HIS A 28 9.56 5.50 18.37
CA HIS A 28 10.70 4.58 18.54
C HIS A 28 11.59 4.92 19.74
N ALA A 29 11.90 6.19 19.95
CA ALA A 29 12.74 6.63 21.05
C ALA A 29 12.07 6.38 22.40
N ALA A 30 10.80 6.74 22.54
CA ALA A 30 10.02 6.53 23.76
C ALA A 30 9.86 5.04 24.09
N TYR A 31 9.57 4.21 23.10
CA TYR A 31 9.48 2.76 23.28
C TYR A 31 10.81 2.18 23.79
N ARG A 32 11.93 2.47 23.11
CA ARG A 32 13.26 1.97 23.55
C ARG A 32 13.64 2.42 24.95
N SER A 33 13.31 3.65 25.33
CA SER A 33 13.55 4.14 26.69
C SER A 33 12.76 3.34 27.72
N ARG A 34 11.46 3.12 27.48
CA ARG A 34 10.57 2.42 28.43
C ARG A 34 10.87 0.93 28.54
N VAL A 35 11.19 0.24 27.43
CA VAL A 35 11.57 -1.18 27.44
C VAL A 35 12.76 -1.43 28.37
N LYS A 36 13.73 -0.54 28.41
CA LYS A 36 14.90 -0.66 29.31
C LYS A 36 14.50 -0.72 30.78
N HIS A 37 13.40 -0.10 31.17
CA HIS A 37 12.95 -0.04 32.56
C HIS A 37 11.94 -1.15 32.93
N CYS A 38 11.31 -1.77 31.92
CA CYS A 38 10.29 -2.80 32.10
C CYS A 38 10.76 -4.21 31.73
N HIS A 39 12.08 -4.42 31.52
CA HIS A 39 12.56 -5.73 31.11
C HIS A 39 12.55 -6.72 32.29
N PRO A 40 11.83 -7.88 32.20
CA PRO A 40 11.69 -8.82 33.31
C PRO A 40 13.03 -9.29 33.89
N GLY A 41 14.07 -9.38 33.06
CA GLY A 41 15.41 -9.80 33.52
C GLY A 41 16.13 -8.83 34.46
N GLN A 42 15.57 -7.66 34.77
CA GLN A 42 16.10 -6.70 35.74
C GLN A 42 15.60 -6.97 37.17
N PHE A 43 14.60 -7.78 37.34
CA PHE A 43 13.95 -8.07 38.61
C PHE A 43 14.33 -9.48 39.08
N GLN A 44 14.60 -9.64 40.38
CA GLN A 44 14.94 -10.94 40.95
C GLN A 44 13.73 -11.70 41.49
N GLU A 45 12.68 -10.96 41.90
CA GLU A 45 11.47 -11.54 42.47
C GLU A 45 10.50 -11.92 41.37
N LYS A 46 9.92 -13.10 41.48
CA LYS A 46 9.00 -13.66 40.47
C LYS A 46 7.76 -12.79 40.24
N GLU A 47 7.25 -12.22 41.32
CA GLU A 47 6.06 -11.35 41.25
C GLU A 47 6.35 -10.05 40.49
N GLN A 48 7.55 -9.47 40.70
CA GLN A 48 8.02 -8.28 39.96
C GLN A 48 8.30 -8.62 38.47
N GLN A 49 8.80 -9.83 38.20
CA GLN A 49 8.99 -10.29 36.81
C GLN A 49 7.67 -10.43 36.07
N GLU A 50 6.63 -10.98 36.70
CA GLU A 50 5.27 -11.12 36.11
C GLU A 50 4.67 -9.74 35.82
N GLN A 51 4.76 -8.81 36.76
CA GLN A 51 4.29 -7.43 36.56
C GLN A 51 5.05 -6.71 35.42
N ALA A 52 6.37 -6.88 35.35
CA ALA A 52 7.22 -6.32 34.30
C ALA A 52 6.84 -6.92 32.92
N GLN A 53 6.55 -8.21 32.87
CA GLN A 53 6.09 -8.88 31.65
C GLN A 53 4.75 -8.35 31.15
N GLU A 54 3.78 -8.14 32.05
CA GLU A 54 2.50 -7.52 31.69
C GLU A 54 2.66 -6.09 31.16
N GLN A 55 3.53 -5.30 31.83
CA GLN A 55 3.87 -3.94 31.37
C GLN A 55 4.52 -3.95 29.99
N LEU A 56 5.43 -4.89 29.73
CA LEU A 56 6.09 -5.04 28.44
C LEU A 56 5.09 -5.41 27.32
N ILE A 57 4.17 -6.32 27.58
CA ILE A 57 3.09 -6.67 26.63
C ILE A 57 2.25 -5.44 26.30
N ARG A 58 1.83 -4.68 27.33
CA ARG A 58 1.04 -3.45 27.14
C ARG A 58 1.82 -2.40 26.36
N LEU A 59 3.12 -2.28 26.61
CA LEU A 59 4.01 -1.35 25.90
C LEU A 59 4.18 -1.73 24.43
N ASN A 60 4.31 -3.03 24.12
CA ASN A 60 4.41 -3.54 22.74
C ASN A 60 3.13 -3.24 21.94
N LEU A 61 1.95 -3.52 22.52
CA LEU A 61 0.67 -3.21 21.87
C LEU A 61 0.50 -1.72 21.62
N ALA A 62 0.88 -0.88 22.57
CA ALA A 62 0.86 0.57 22.42
C ALA A 62 1.81 1.06 21.32
N TYR A 63 3.01 0.48 21.25
CA TYR A 63 4.00 0.80 20.21
C TYR A 63 3.48 0.46 18.80
N GLU A 64 2.96 -0.75 18.61
CA GLU A 64 2.40 -1.16 17.31
C GLU A 64 1.25 -0.25 16.86
N GLU A 65 0.34 0.09 17.78
CA GLU A 65 -0.77 0.98 17.46
C GLU A 65 -0.31 2.40 17.14
N ALA A 66 0.61 2.97 17.94
CA ALA A 66 1.18 4.30 17.69
C ALA A 66 1.93 4.35 16.36
N MET A 67 2.71 3.32 16.02
CA MET A 67 3.40 3.21 14.73
C MET A 67 2.42 3.14 13.56
N ARG A 68 1.32 2.39 13.71
CA ARG A 68 0.28 2.30 12.70
C ARG A 68 -0.43 3.64 12.48
N MET A 69 -0.68 4.39 13.55
CA MET A 69 -1.33 5.70 13.49
C MET A 69 -0.42 6.75 12.87
N THR A 70 0.86 6.79 13.24
CA THR A 70 1.84 7.72 12.65
C THR A 70 2.08 7.44 11.17
N ALA A 71 2.16 6.16 10.76
CA ALA A 71 2.27 5.79 9.35
C ALA A 71 1.05 6.28 8.53
N ARG A 72 -0.17 6.11 9.05
CA ARG A 72 -1.39 6.63 8.40
C ARG A 72 -1.38 8.14 8.26
N ARG A 73 -0.87 8.86 9.27
CA ARG A 73 -0.76 10.32 9.24
C ARG A 73 0.25 10.78 8.20
N GLN A 74 1.41 10.12 8.09
CA GLN A 74 2.42 10.44 7.06
C GLN A 74 1.88 10.23 5.64
N ILE A 75 1.06 9.20 5.41
CA ILE A 75 0.39 8.99 4.13
C ILE A 75 -0.57 10.16 3.85
N GLY A 76 -1.37 10.58 4.84
CA GLY A 76 -2.29 11.72 4.69
C GLY A 76 -1.59 13.05 4.47
N MET A 77 -0.45 13.30 5.10
CA MET A 77 0.33 14.54 4.90
C MET A 77 1.01 14.62 3.53
N ASN A 78 1.26 13.48 2.88
CA ASN A 78 1.83 13.41 1.53
C ASN A 78 0.77 13.28 0.43
N SER A 79 -0.51 13.24 0.78
CA SER A 79 -1.60 13.20 -0.18
C SER A 79 -1.81 14.59 -0.79
N VAL A 80 -2.30 14.61 -2.01
CA VAL A 80 -2.67 15.82 -2.74
C VAL A 80 -4.07 15.65 -3.32
N SER A 81 -4.73 16.75 -3.65
CA SER A 81 -6.04 16.68 -4.30
C SER A 81 -5.95 15.87 -5.61
N CYS A 82 -7.06 15.21 -6.00
CA CYS A 82 -7.10 14.40 -7.21
C CYS A 82 -6.72 15.24 -8.45
N GLU A 83 -7.21 16.46 -8.54
CA GLU A 83 -6.91 17.38 -9.64
C GLU A 83 -5.43 17.75 -9.73
N GLU A 84 -4.80 18.01 -8.59
CA GLU A 84 -3.37 18.34 -8.56
C GLU A 84 -2.52 17.13 -8.92
N ALA A 85 -2.84 15.95 -8.39
CA ALA A 85 -2.17 14.71 -8.73
C ALA A 85 -2.27 14.41 -10.24
N LYS A 86 -3.47 14.53 -10.84
CA LYS A 86 -3.70 14.36 -12.28
C LYS A 86 -2.88 15.36 -13.09
N ARG A 87 -2.90 16.63 -12.71
CA ARG A 87 -2.15 17.70 -13.41
C ARG A 87 -0.64 17.43 -13.42
N LEU A 88 -0.06 17.09 -12.27
CA LEU A 88 1.36 16.77 -12.14
C LEU A 88 1.73 15.50 -12.90
N ALA A 89 0.91 14.45 -12.77
CA ALA A 89 1.12 13.20 -13.46
C ALA A 89 1.04 13.37 -14.99
N LYS A 90 0.07 14.13 -15.50
CA LYS A 90 -0.07 14.40 -16.93
C LYS A 90 1.17 15.13 -17.48
N ARG A 91 1.67 16.14 -16.79
CA ARG A 91 2.89 16.85 -17.19
C ARG A 91 4.10 15.92 -17.31
N LEU A 92 4.27 15.02 -16.32
CA LEU A 92 5.38 14.03 -16.34
C LEU A 92 5.16 12.96 -17.42
N TYR A 93 3.92 12.56 -17.68
CA TYR A 93 3.56 11.65 -18.75
C TYR A 93 3.89 12.22 -20.14
N ASP A 94 3.59 13.49 -20.37
CA ASP A 94 3.87 14.19 -21.62
C ASP A 94 5.41 14.36 -21.83
N GLN A 95 6.17 14.44 -20.75
CA GLN A 95 7.65 14.41 -20.77
C GLN A 95 8.24 13.00 -20.95
N GLY A 96 7.42 11.95 -21.04
CA GLY A 96 7.87 10.56 -21.14
C GLY A 96 8.31 9.92 -19.81
N ARG A 97 8.22 10.64 -18.67
CA ARG A 97 8.65 10.19 -17.34
C ARG A 97 7.54 9.37 -16.66
N CYS A 98 7.16 8.23 -17.26
CA CYS A 98 5.97 7.47 -16.89
C CYS A 98 5.99 6.92 -15.45
N GLU A 99 7.13 6.46 -14.95
CA GLU A 99 7.24 5.96 -13.56
C GLU A 99 7.01 7.09 -12.54
N ASN A 100 7.58 8.26 -12.79
CA ASN A 100 7.38 9.42 -11.93
C ASN A 100 5.93 9.93 -12.02
N ALA A 101 5.32 9.90 -13.22
CA ALA A 101 3.91 10.21 -13.40
C ALA A 101 3.03 9.31 -12.57
N LEU A 102 3.27 7.99 -12.59
CA LEU A 102 2.52 7.03 -11.79
C LEU A 102 2.66 7.30 -10.28
N ARG A 103 3.89 7.58 -9.80
CA ARG A 103 4.11 7.93 -8.39
C ARG A 103 3.34 9.17 -7.96
N GLN A 104 3.32 10.23 -8.78
CA GLN A 104 2.56 11.45 -8.44
C GLN A 104 1.06 11.20 -8.46
N LEU A 105 0.57 10.42 -9.44
CA LEU A 105 -0.83 10.08 -9.54
C LEU A 105 -1.33 9.30 -8.32
N LEU A 106 -0.52 8.37 -7.80
CA LEU A 106 -0.85 7.55 -6.63
C LEU A 106 -0.94 8.33 -5.30
N ARG A 107 -0.51 9.60 -5.27
CA ARG A 107 -0.64 10.47 -4.10
C ARG A 107 -2.03 11.09 -3.97
N ALA A 108 -2.91 10.91 -4.94
CA ALA A 108 -4.27 11.44 -4.89
C ALA A 108 -5.07 10.86 -3.71
N GLU A 109 -5.75 11.72 -2.95
CA GLU A 109 -6.63 11.32 -1.84
C GLU A 109 -7.84 10.52 -2.34
N ASN A 110 -8.42 10.97 -3.43
CA ASN A 110 -9.57 10.35 -4.07
C ASN A 110 -9.23 9.95 -5.52
N ARG A 111 -10.01 9.05 -6.07
CA ARG A 111 -9.81 8.51 -7.41
C ARG A 111 -11.11 8.59 -8.19
N ASP A 112 -11.14 9.47 -9.17
CA ASP A 112 -12.24 9.62 -10.13
C ASP A 112 -11.99 8.84 -11.43
N ALA A 113 -12.94 8.87 -12.35
CA ALA A 113 -12.84 8.17 -13.62
C ALA A 113 -11.63 8.63 -14.45
N ASP A 114 -11.37 9.93 -14.48
CA ASP A 114 -10.21 10.50 -15.17
C ASP A 114 -8.89 10.05 -14.57
N TRP A 115 -8.84 9.90 -13.24
CA TRP A 115 -7.67 9.36 -12.54
C TRP A 115 -7.35 7.94 -13.03
N TYR A 116 -8.37 7.06 -13.09
CA TYR A 116 -8.21 5.70 -13.58
C TYR A 116 -7.83 5.65 -15.05
N TYR A 117 -8.41 6.52 -15.88
CA TYR A 117 -8.04 6.64 -17.28
C TYR A 117 -6.58 7.06 -17.48
N LEU A 118 -6.12 8.07 -16.74
CA LEU A 118 -4.73 8.51 -16.79
C LEU A 118 -3.76 7.43 -16.28
N GLN A 119 -4.12 6.71 -15.22
CA GLN A 119 -3.36 5.56 -14.73
C GLN A 119 -3.23 4.49 -15.82
N GLY A 120 -4.34 4.13 -16.49
CA GLY A 120 -4.35 3.19 -17.61
C GLY A 120 -3.41 3.63 -18.73
N SER A 121 -3.43 4.92 -19.08
CA SER A 121 -2.58 5.49 -20.13
C SER A 121 -1.09 5.42 -19.79
N ILE A 122 -0.74 5.71 -18.53
CA ILE A 122 0.64 5.59 -18.03
C ILE A 122 1.10 4.12 -18.07
N LEU A 123 0.26 3.20 -17.58
CA LEU A 123 0.56 1.76 -17.55
C LEU A 123 0.69 1.14 -18.94
N MET A 124 -0.08 1.64 -19.93
CA MET A 124 0.10 1.25 -21.34
C MET A 124 1.50 1.61 -21.86
N LYS A 125 1.99 2.82 -21.58
CA LYS A 125 3.37 3.21 -21.94
C LYS A 125 4.43 2.41 -21.21
N LEU A 126 4.18 1.99 -19.97
CA LEU A 126 5.05 1.11 -19.20
C LEU A 126 4.92 -0.37 -19.59
N GLN A 127 4.15 -0.69 -20.63
CA GLN A 127 3.88 -2.05 -21.12
C GLN A 127 3.23 -2.99 -20.08
N GLN A 128 2.63 -2.43 -19.04
CA GLN A 128 1.88 -3.16 -18.01
C GLN A 128 0.42 -3.33 -18.44
N TYR A 129 0.20 -4.07 -19.53
CA TYR A 129 -1.08 -4.12 -20.25
C TYR A 129 -2.23 -4.67 -19.41
N ALA A 130 -2.00 -5.69 -18.56
CA ALA A 130 -3.03 -6.26 -17.71
C ALA A 130 -3.52 -5.24 -16.66
N SER A 131 -2.60 -4.55 -15.99
CA SER A 131 -2.91 -3.50 -15.03
C SER A 131 -3.57 -2.29 -15.70
N ALA A 132 -3.12 -1.92 -16.90
CA ALA A 132 -3.74 -0.86 -17.69
C ALA A 132 -5.20 -1.18 -18.03
N HIS A 133 -5.47 -2.42 -18.48
CA HIS A 133 -6.82 -2.88 -18.78
C HIS A 133 -7.73 -2.80 -17.54
N GLN A 134 -7.23 -3.20 -16.37
CA GLN A 134 -7.99 -3.09 -15.13
C GLN A 134 -8.30 -1.64 -14.77
N SER A 135 -7.34 -0.72 -14.90
CA SER A 135 -7.55 0.71 -14.65
C SER A 135 -8.59 1.31 -15.60
N TYR A 136 -8.51 1.02 -16.90
CA TYR A 136 -9.52 1.50 -17.84
C TYR A 136 -10.90 0.91 -17.59
N ARG A 137 -11.01 -0.35 -17.19
CA ARG A 137 -12.31 -0.94 -16.79
C ARG A 137 -12.93 -0.20 -15.61
N GLU A 138 -12.12 0.23 -14.66
CA GLU A 138 -12.60 0.99 -13.51
C GLU A 138 -13.10 2.38 -13.96
N ALA A 139 -12.40 3.05 -14.89
CA ALA A 139 -12.87 4.30 -15.48
C ALA A 139 -14.22 4.11 -16.20
N VAL A 140 -14.34 3.06 -17.00
CA VAL A 140 -15.60 2.73 -17.70
C VAL A 140 -16.73 2.39 -16.73
N ARG A 141 -16.42 1.76 -15.59
CA ARG A 141 -17.42 1.44 -14.55
C ARG A 141 -18.03 2.70 -13.93
N GLN A 142 -17.20 3.73 -13.75
CA GLN A 142 -17.65 5.02 -13.19
C GLN A 142 -18.41 5.86 -14.24
N GLU A 143 -17.94 5.87 -15.49
CA GLU A 143 -18.56 6.62 -16.60
C GLU A 143 -18.72 5.73 -17.85
N PRO A 144 -19.79 4.93 -17.94
CA PRO A 144 -19.96 3.95 -19.02
C PRO A 144 -20.12 4.57 -20.42
N GLU A 145 -20.65 5.78 -20.49
CA GLU A 145 -20.93 6.48 -21.77
C GLU A 145 -19.70 7.18 -22.36
N ASN A 146 -18.58 7.24 -21.59
CA ASN A 146 -17.37 7.91 -22.06
C ASN A 146 -16.63 7.04 -23.08
N LEU A 147 -16.69 7.47 -24.35
CA LEU A 147 -16.09 6.76 -25.47
C LEU A 147 -14.57 6.62 -25.36
N SER A 148 -13.89 7.61 -24.77
CA SER A 148 -12.44 7.59 -24.59
C SER A 148 -12.03 6.47 -23.64
N TYR A 149 -12.77 6.27 -22.54
CA TYR A 149 -12.49 5.22 -21.58
C TYR A 149 -12.73 3.83 -22.15
N ARG A 150 -13.85 3.66 -22.88
CA ARG A 150 -14.18 2.41 -23.58
C ARG A 150 -13.10 2.05 -24.61
N ARG A 151 -12.65 3.03 -25.40
CA ARG A 151 -11.56 2.84 -26.36
C ARG A 151 -10.26 2.44 -25.67
N GLY A 152 -9.88 3.12 -24.58
CA GLY A 152 -8.71 2.76 -23.77
C GLY A 152 -8.77 1.32 -23.25
N ALA A 153 -9.92 0.91 -22.72
CA ALA A 153 -10.14 -0.47 -22.24
C ALA A 153 -10.01 -1.50 -23.37
N PHE A 154 -10.56 -1.21 -24.55
CA PHE A 154 -10.47 -2.09 -25.72
C PHE A 154 -9.02 -2.25 -26.21
N GLU A 155 -8.29 -1.13 -26.36
CA GLU A 155 -6.88 -1.17 -26.80
C GLU A 155 -5.99 -1.91 -25.79
N ALA A 156 -6.21 -1.72 -24.47
CA ALA A 156 -5.51 -2.45 -23.44
C ALA A 156 -5.80 -3.96 -23.48
N ALA A 157 -7.07 -4.36 -23.65
CA ALA A 157 -7.46 -5.76 -23.82
C ALA A 157 -6.76 -6.42 -25.01
N LYS A 158 -6.74 -5.73 -26.16
CA LYS A 158 -6.04 -6.17 -27.36
C LYS A 158 -4.53 -6.33 -27.14
N ALA A 159 -3.91 -5.38 -26.40
CA ALA A 159 -2.50 -5.46 -26.05
C ALA A 159 -2.23 -6.67 -25.13
N VAL A 160 -3.07 -6.94 -24.13
CA VAL A 160 -2.97 -8.12 -23.28
C VAL A 160 -2.99 -9.40 -24.14
N GLN A 161 -3.95 -9.55 -25.04
CA GLN A 161 -4.03 -10.74 -25.90
C GLN A 161 -2.81 -10.89 -26.82
N LYS A 162 -2.31 -9.78 -27.37
CA LYS A 162 -1.13 -9.79 -28.24
C LYS A 162 0.11 -10.25 -27.49
N HIS A 163 0.30 -9.80 -26.25
CA HIS A 163 1.49 -10.10 -25.46
C HIS A 163 1.40 -11.41 -24.65
N ALA A 164 0.19 -11.91 -24.38
CA ALA A 164 0.00 -13.22 -23.75
C ALA A 164 0.31 -14.39 -24.69
N ARG A 165 0.05 -14.26 -26.00
CA ARG A 165 0.25 -15.33 -26.98
C ARG A 165 1.69 -15.88 -27.06
N PRO A 166 2.77 -15.08 -27.06
CA PRO A 166 4.13 -15.60 -27.10
C PRO A 166 4.51 -16.32 -25.80
N VAL A 167 4.06 -15.82 -24.65
CA VAL A 167 4.33 -16.47 -23.35
C VAL A 167 3.62 -17.83 -23.28
N GLN A 168 2.36 -17.91 -23.70
CA GLN A 168 1.62 -19.18 -23.75
C GLN A 168 2.27 -20.20 -24.70
N ARG A 169 2.74 -19.77 -25.89
CA ARG A 169 3.48 -20.64 -26.80
C ARG A 169 4.79 -21.16 -26.20
N ALA A 170 5.52 -20.32 -25.44
CA ALA A 170 6.73 -20.75 -24.77
C ALA A 170 6.44 -21.77 -23.66
N VAL A 171 5.41 -21.54 -22.86
CA VAL A 171 4.94 -22.48 -21.82
C VAL A 171 4.51 -23.80 -22.44
N ASP A 172 3.73 -23.78 -23.53
CA ASP A 172 3.27 -24.96 -24.25
C ASP A 172 4.44 -25.73 -24.87
N ALA A 173 5.48 -25.05 -25.37
CA ALA A 173 6.68 -25.66 -25.92
C ALA A 173 7.50 -26.38 -24.83
N VAL A 174 7.67 -25.73 -23.67
CA VAL A 174 8.33 -26.36 -22.51
C VAL A 174 7.54 -27.54 -21.99
N GLY A 175 6.21 -27.41 -21.88
CA GLY A 175 5.34 -28.52 -21.46
C GLY A 175 5.38 -29.71 -22.38
N LYS A 176 5.60 -29.54 -23.69
CA LYS A 176 5.80 -30.62 -24.65
C LYS A 176 7.13 -31.36 -24.47
N LEU A 177 8.19 -30.66 -24.07
CA LEU A 177 9.51 -31.24 -23.79
C LEU A 177 9.51 -32.14 -22.56
N PHE A 178 8.65 -31.86 -21.59
CA PHE A 178 8.55 -32.63 -20.33
C PHE A 178 7.42 -33.68 -20.32
N ARG A 179 6.70 -33.91 -21.43
CA ARG A 179 5.76 -35.02 -21.50
C ARG A 179 6.55 -36.34 -21.64
N PRO A 180 6.42 -37.26 -20.67
CA PRO A 180 7.04 -38.59 -20.81
C PRO A 180 6.44 -39.30 -22.05
N ARG A 181 7.31 -39.82 -22.91
CA ARG A 181 6.88 -40.67 -24.01
C ARG A 181 6.12 -41.86 -23.42
N ALA A 182 4.81 -41.89 -23.66
CA ALA A 182 4.03 -43.10 -23.38
C ALA A 182 4.61 -44.26 -24.22
N LYS A 183 5.04 -45.32 -23.53
CA LYS A 183 5.43 -46.58 -24.13
C LYS A 183 4.18 -47.32 -24.57
#